data_5434c71aa4acd9517422ad84b11ad8f1
#
_entry.id   5434c71aa4acd9517422ad84b11ad8f1
#
_cell.length_a   1.000
_cell.length_b   1.000
_cell.length_c   1.000
_cell.angle_alpha   90.00
_cell.angle_beta   90.00
_cell.angle_gamma   90.00
#
_symmetry.space_group_name_H-M   'P 1'
#
loop_
_entity.id
_entity.type
_entity.pdbx_description
1 polymer ?
#
loop_
_entity_poly.entity_id
_entity_poly.type
_entity_poly.pdbx_seq_one_letter_code
_entity_poly.pdbx_strand_id
1 'polypeptide(L)'
;PVDCSRPDFPKAVNPGRVDHWAFDIVEFFPCFVLIEGADWHQNMWFWPVDADHTEIRVVDYAYKAKTVGDRLAHSYLRVRNREVFREDISTMEAIHASLKSGAMSEIILSQQEMLIQKHYAMVEAMVGQP
;
A
#
# COMPACT_ATOMS: atom_id res chain seq x y z
N PRO A 1 -3.43 -20.08 2.86
CA PRO A 1 -3.94 -19.25 1.77
C PRO A 1 -5.46 -19.31 1.77
N VAL A 2 -6.11 -18.16 1.72
CA VAL A 2 -7.57 -18.07 1.60
C VAL A 2 -7.93 -18.44 0.16
N ASP A 3 -8.85 -19.37 -0.03
CA ASP A 3 -9.32 -19.74 -1.36
C ASP A 3 -10.30 -18.66 -1.86
N CYS A 4 -9.80 -17.71 -2.61
CA CYS A 4 -10.58 -16.61 -3.17
C CYS A 4 -11.33 -16.97 -4.47
N SER A 5 -11.17 -18.19 -4.97
CA SER A 5 -11.92 -18.70 -6.13
C SER A 5 -13.36 -19.10 -5.78
N ARG A 6 -13.70 -19.15 -4.49
CA ARG A 6 -15.02 -19.56 -4.00
C ARG A 6 -16.14 -18.62 -4.48
N PRO A 7 -17.30 -19.19 -4.86
CA PRO A 7 -18.42 -18.39 -5.39
C PRO A 7 -19.03 -17.38 -4.41
N ASP A 8 -18.85 -17.63 -3.10
CA ASP A 8 -19.35 -16.80 -2.00
C ASP A 8 -18.40 -15.64 -1.64
N PHE A 9 -17.22 -15.54 -2.30
CA PHE A 9 -16.30 -14.45 -2.08
C PHE A 9 -16.85 -13.15 -2.69
N PRO A 10 -16.75 -12.00 -2.01
CA PRO A 10 -17.22 -10.72 -2.54
C PRO A 10 -16.63 -10.44 -3.93
N LYS A 11 -17.47 -10.10 -4.90
CA LYS A 11 -17.04 -9.83 -6.30
C LYS A 11 -16.08 -8.65 -6.43
N ALA A 12 -16.05 -7.78 -5.42
CA ALA A 12 -15.17 -6.62 -5.38
C ALA A 12 -13.72 -7.00 -5.00
N VAL A 13 -13.55 -8.20 -4.40
CA VAL A 13 -12.26 -8.69 -3.95
C VAL A 13 -11.77 -9.75 -4.94
N ASN A 14 -10.52 -9.63 -5.37
CA ASN A 14 -9.92 -10.48 -6.41
C ASN A 14 -10.84 -10.59 -7.67
N PRO A 15 -11.16 -9.48 -8.34
CA PRO A 15 -12.09 -9.49 -9.46
C PRO A 15 -11.60 -10.34 -10.64
N GLY A 16 -10.28 -10.49 -10.78
CA GLY A 16 -9.63 -11.34 -11.79
C GLY A 16 -9.61 -12.82 -11.45
N ARG A 17 -10.04 -13.21 -10.24
CA ARG A 17 -9.99 -14.59 -9.74
C ARG A 17 -8.64 -15.25 -9.92
N VAL A 18 -7.60 -14.50 -9.57
CA VAL A 18 -6.21 -14.95 -9.68
C VAL A 18 -5.92 -15.98 -8.60
N ASP A 19 -5.37 -17.13 -8.99
CA ASP A 19 -4.90 -18.14 -8.06
C ASP A 19 -3.78 -17.58 -7.17
N HIS A 20 -3.76 -17.98 -5.91
CA HIS A 20 -2.79 -17.50 -4.92
C HIS A 20 -2.82 -15.98 -4.67
N TRP A 21 -3.94 -15.34 -4.96
CA TRP A 21 -4.16 -13.92 -4.64
C TRP A 21 -4.00 -13.65 -3.14
N ALA A 22 -3.30 -12.56 -2.81
CA ALA A 22 -3.07 -12.14 -1.43
C ALA A 22 -3.85 -10.86 -1.09
N PHE A 23 -3.79 -9.86 -1.95
CA PHE A 23 -4.47 -8.57 -1.81
C PHE A 23 -4.44 -7.79 -3.12
N ASP A 24 -5.32 -6.81 -3.24
CA ASP A 24 -5.30 -5.78 -4.27
C ASP A 24 -4.79 -4.46 -3.69
N ILE A 25 -4.13 -3.65 -4.52
CA ILE A 25 -3.73 -2.29 -4.18
C ILE A 25 -4.45 -1.35 -5.13
N VAL A 26 -5.14 -0.37 -4.55
CA VAL A 26 -5.83 0.69 -5.30
C VAL A 26 -5.29 2.04 -4.83
N GLU A 27 -4.76 2.81 -5.76
CA GLU A 27 -4.31 4.17 -5.49
C GLU A 27 -5.38 5.17 -5.90
N PHE A 28 -5.66 6.11 -5.00
CA PHE A 28 -6.47 7.28 -5.25
C PHE A 28 -5.57 8.51 -5.17
N PHE A 29 -5.18 8.98 -6.33
CA PHE A 29 -4.33 10.17 -6.43
C PHE A 29 -4.98 11.38 -5.72
N PRO A 30 -4.21 12.23 -4.99
CA PRO A 30 -2.76 12.17 -4.88
C PRO A 30 -2.21 11.42 -3.64
N CYS A 31 -3.01 11.15 -2.63
CA CYS A 31 -2.46 10.88 -1.29
C CYS A 31 -3.11 9.67 -0.58
N PHE A 32 -3.94 8.88 -1.24
CA PHE A 32 -4.64 7.78 -0.60
C PHE A 32 -4.39 6.45 -1.29
N VAL A 33 -4.09 5.43 -0.50
CA VAL A 33 -3.92 4.04 -0.95
C VAL A 33 -4.80 3.13 -0.12
N LEU A 34 -5.55 2.28 -0.80
CA LEU A 34 -6.33 1.19 -0.23
C LEU A 34 -5.65 -0.13 -0.57
N ILE A 35 -5.35 -0.92 0.44
CA ILE A 35 -4.95 -2.32 0.27
C ILE A 35 -6.12 -3.19 0.74
N GLU A 36 -6.62 -4.04 -0.13
CA GLU A 36 -7.78 -4.87 0.14
C GLU A 36 -7.43 -6.36 0.10
N GLY A 37 -7.54 -7.02 1.24
CA GLY A 37 -7.38 -8.45 1.42
C GLY A 37 -8.72 -9.17 1.55
N ALA A 38 -8.67 -10.47 1.81
CA ALA A 38 -9.85 -11.32 1.86
C ALA A 38 -10.83 -10.97 2.99
N ASP A 39 -10.30 -10.64 4.16
CA ASP A 39 -11.07 -10.40 5.40
C ASP A 39 -10.59 -9.14 6.16
N TRP A 40 -9.76 -8.34 5.51
CA TRP A 40 -9.20 -7.12 6.04
C TRP A 40 -8.97 -6.10 4.93
N HIS A 41 -8.91 -4.83 5.28
CA HIS A 41 -8.37 -3.79 4.40
C HIS A 41 -7.57 -2.78 5.22
N GLN A 42 -6.65 -2.12 4.54
CA GLN A 42 -5.79 -1.12 5.11
C GLN A 42 -5.93 0.17 4.30
N ASN A 43 -6.23 1.24 5.00
CA ASN A 43 -6.30 2.59 4.45
C ASN A 43 -5.04 3.34 4.82
N MET A 44 -4.40 3.92 3.83
CA MET A 44 -3.17 4.70 4.02
C MET A 44 -3.33 6.09 3.42
N TRP A 45 -3.00 7.10 4.20
CA TRP A 45 -2.94 8.49 3.75
C TRP A 45 -1.51 9.00 3.85
N PHE A 46 -1.06 9.64 2.79
CA PHE A 46 0.27 10.23 2.68
C PHE A 46 0.12 11.74 2.52
N TRP A 47 0.22 12.48 3.62
CA TRP A 47 0.06 13.92 3.61
C TRP A 47 1.42 14.60 3.51
N PRO A 48 1.74 15.30 2.40
CA PRO A 48 2.95 16.08 2.31
C PRO A 48 2.87 17.27 3.28
N VAL A 49 3.83 17.35 4.18
CA VAL A 49 3.95 18.44 5.14
C VAL A 49 4.86 19.55 4.58
N ASP A 50 6.02 19.15 4.05
CA ASP A 50 6.97 19.99 3.35
C ASP A 50 7.80 19.16 2.36
N ALA A 51 8.87 19.71 1.80
CA ALA A 51 9.71 19.01 0.82
C ALA A 51 10.45 17.79 1.39
N ASP A 52 10.60 17.71 2.69
CA ASP A 52 11.38 16.68 3.39
C ASP A 52 10.52 15.78 4.29
N HIS A 53 9.27 16.15 4.54
CA HIS A 53 8.43 15.46 5.50
C HIS A 53 7.06 15.10 4.93
N THR A 54 6.66 13.85 5.15
CA THR A 54 5.32 13.33 4.85
C THR A 54 4.74 12.70 6.11
N GLU A 55 3.52 13.10 6.47
CA GLU A 55 2.77 12.39 7.51
C GLU A 55 2.07 11.19 6.89
N ILE A 56 2.34 10.00 7.44
CA ILE A 56 1.70 8.76 7.00
C ILE A 56 0.71 8.31 8.07
N ARG A 57 -0.55 8.20 7.71
CA ARG A 57 -1.59 7.64 8.57
C ARG A 57 -2.06 6.31 8.01
N VAL A 58 -2.01 5.27 8.85
CA VAL A 58 -2.42 3.91 8.49
C VAL A 58 -3.52 3.44 9.43
N VAL A 59 -4.58 2.88 8.85
CA VAL A 59 -5.69 2.31 9.62
C VAL A 59 -6.03 0.94 9.04
N ASP A 60 -5.87 -0.09 9.87
CA ASP A 60 -6.27 -1.46 9.55
C ASP A 60 -7.71 -1.71 9.98
N TYR A 61 -8.49 -2.27 9.08
CA TYR A 61 -9.83 -2.77 9.35
C TYR A 61 -9.89 -4.27 9.13
N ALA A 62 -10.60 -4.97 9.98
CA ALA A 62 -10.87 -6.39 9.82
C ALA A 62 -12.32 -6.69 10.21
N TYR A 63 -12.89 -7.75 9.64
CA TYR A 63 -14.22 -8.19 10.03
C TYR A 63 -14.25 -8.57 11.51
N LYS A 64 -15.42 -8.44 12.12
CA LYS A 64 -15.59 -8.80 13.53
C LYS A 64 -15.27 -10.29 13.73
N ALA A 65 -14.29 -10.56 14.58
CA ALA A 65 -13.89 -11.92 14.93
C ALA A 65 -15.07 -12.70 15.56
N LYS A 66 -15.39 -13.84 15.02
CA LYS A 66 -16.48 -14.74 15.48
C LYS A 66 -15.93 -15.90 16.30
N THR A 67 -14.69 -16.30 16.04
CA THR A 67 -14.01 -17.43 16.68
C THR A 67 -12.73 -17.01 17.39
N VAL A 68 -12.16 -17.90 18.21
CA VAL A 68 -10.83 -17.70 18.79
C VAL A 68 -9.76 -17.67 17.69
N GLY A 69 -9.92 -18.49 16.65
CA GLY A 69 -9.04 -18.52 15.48
C GLY A 69 -8.98 -17.17 14.79
N ASP A 70 -10.13 -16.52 14.55
CA ASP A 70 -10.20 -15.19 13.93
C ASP A 70 -9.44 -14.16 14.78
N ARG A 71 -9.60 -14.19 16.11
CA ARG A 71 -8.89 -13.27 17.02
C ARG A 71 -7.38 -13.44 16.94
N LEU A 72 -6.89 -14.66 16.85
CA LEU A 72 -5.47 -14.95 16.69
C LEU A 72 -4.97 -14.48 15.32
N ALA A 73 -5.74 -14.75 14.25
CA ALA A 73 -5.42 -14.29 12.91
C ALA A 73 -5.34 -12.78 12.83
N HIS A 74 -6.30 -12.03 13.42
CA HIS A 74 -6.28 -10.57 13.47
C HIS A 74 -5.10 -10.03 14.29
N SER A 75 -4.75 -10.70 15.39
CA SER A 75 -3.58 -10.32 16.18
C SER A 75 -2.28 -10.51 15.40
N TYR A 76 -2.16 -11.62 14.69
CA TYR A 76 -1.02 -11.89 13.81
C TYR A 76 -0.93 -10.87 12.67
N LEU A 77 -2.05 -10.59 11.98
CA LEU A 77 -2.12 -9.60 10.91
C LEU A 77 -1.64 -8.22 11.39
N ARG A 78 -2.11 -7.78 12.56
CA ARG A 78 -1.71 -6.49 13.14
C ARG A 78 -0.20 -6.41 13.40
N VAL A 79 0.38 -7.46 13.97
CA VAL A 79 1.84 -7.52 14.21
C VAL A 79 2.59 -7.53 12.89
N ARG A 80 2.18 -8.36 11.95
CA ARG A 80 2.79 -8.47 10.62
C ARG A 80 2.77 -7.13 9.89
N ASN A 81 1.62 -6.49 9.78
CA ASN A 81 1.49 -5.20 9.09
C ASN A 81 2.38 -4.13 9.73
N ARG A 82 2.42 -4.08 11.06
CA ARG A 82 3.32 -3.16 11.76
C ARG A 82 4.78 -3.38 11.41
N GLU A 83 5.24 -4.63 11.36
CA GLU A 83 6.65 -4.93 11.07
C GLU A 83 6.99 -4.64 9.59
N VAL A 84 6.10 -4.96 8.65
CA VAL A 84 6.24 -4.58 7.24
C VAL A 84 6.34 -3.05 7.10
N PHE A 85 5.46 -2.31 7.78
CA PHE A 85 5.50 -0.85 7.76
C PHE A 85 6.80 -0.27 8.32
N ARG A 86 7.33 -0.84 9.38
CA ARG A 86 8.62 -0.39 9.94
C ARG A 86 9.77 -0.60 8.97
N GLU A 87 9.77 -1.72 8.26
CA GLU A 87 10.75 -2.01 7.20
C GLU A 87 10.62 -0.99 6.06
N ASP A 88 9.40 -0.78 5.54
CA ASP A 88 9.13 0.15 4.44
C ASP A 88 9.55 1.59 4.80
N ILE A 89 9.14 2.09 5.97
CA ILE A 89 9.48 3.44 6.41
C ILE A 89 11.00 3.62 6.54
N SER A 90 11.70 2.66 7.13
CA SER A 90 13.16 2.74 7.24
C SER A 90 13.85 2.78 5.88
N THR A 91 13.32 2.06 4.90
CA THR A 91 13.79 2.07 3.52
C THR A 91 13.52 3.40 2.83
N MET A 92 12.32 3.98 3.01
CA MET A 92 11.96 5.30 2.48
C MET A 92 12.87 6.39 3.02
N GLU A 93 13.16 6.40 4.33
CA GLU A 93 14.08 7.35 4.96
C GLU A 93 15.51 7.24 4.39
N ALA A 94 15.99 6.01 4.18
CA ALA A 94 17.31 5.77 3.58
C ALA A 94 17.38 6.23 2.11
N ILE A 95 16.33 5.97 1.33
CA ILE A 95 16.23 6.44 -0.06
C ILE A 95 16.22 7.98 -0.10
N HIS A 96 15.40 8.62 0.74
CA HIS A 96 15.34 10.07 0.83
C HIS A 96 16.70 10.69 1.17
N ALA A 97 17.40 10.14 2.16
CA ALA A 97 18.74 10.57 2.51
C ALA A 97 19.73 10.42 1.35
N SER A 98 19.64 9.34 0.58
CA SER A 98 20.49 9.10 -0.59
C SER A 98 20.21 10.09 -1.72
N LEU A 99 18.95 10.41 -1.98
CA LEU A 99 18.56 11.44 -2.95
C LEU A 99 19.06 12.85 -2.52
N LYS A 100 18.87 13.22 -1.25
CA LYS A 100 19.36 14.49 -0.71
C LYS A 100 20.87 14.64 -0.76
N SER A 101 21.61 13.57 -0.58
CA SER A 101 23.09 13.60 -0.65
C SER A 101 23.61 13.75 -2.08
N GLY A 102 22.78 13.58 -3.11
CA GLY A 102 23.18 13.53 -4.50
C GLY A 102 23.85 12.21 -4.91
N ALA A 103 23.88 11.21 -4.04
CA ALA A 103 24.40 9.88 -4.37
C ALA A 103 23.51 9.15 -5.39
N MET A 104 22.22 9.49 -5.41
CA MET A 104 21.28 9.05 -6.44
C MET A 104 20.75 10.27 -7.19
N SER A 105 20.89 10.27 -8.50
CA SER A 105 20.38 11.36 -9.37
C SER A 105 19.03 11.01 -10.00
N GLU A 106 18.65 9.75 -10.00
CA GLU A 106 17.43 9.26 -10.64
C GLU A 106 16.91 7.99 -9.96
N ILE A 107 15.60 7.77 -10.06
CA ILE A 107 14.94 6.52 -9.62
C ILE A 107 14.55 5.75 -10.88
N ILE A 108 15.08 4.54 -11.00
CA ILE A 108 14.78 3.66 -12.14
C ILE A 108 13.58 2.80 -11.80
N LEU A 109 12.46 3.05 -12.48
CA LEU A 109 11.23 2.28 -12.31
C LEU A 109 11.18 1.10 -13.28
N SER A 110 10.78 -0.06 -12.78
CA SER A 110 10.55 -1.25 -13.62
C SER A 110 9.22 -1.14 -14.39
N GLN A 111 9.06 -1.98 -15.42
CA GLN A 111 7.79 -2.04 -16.17
C GLN A 111 6.61 -2.53 -15.32
N GLN A 112 6.88 -3.22 -14.21
CA GLN A 112 5.84 -3.73 -13.31
C GLN A 112 5.32 -2.65 -12.33
N GLU A 113 6.04 -1.54 -12.17
CA GLU A 113 5.68 -0.44 -11.28
C GLU A 113 4.75 0.60 -11.96
N MET A 114 3.73 0.10 -12.64
CA MET A 114 2.81 0.93 -13.43
C MET A 114 2.07 1.99 -12.61
N LEU A 115 1.74 1.69 -11.36
CA LEU A 115 1.06 2.66 -10.47
C LEU A 115 1.96 3.83 -10.18
N ILE A 116 3.21 3.57 -9.83
CA ILE A 116 4.22 4.61 -9.54
C ILE A 116 4.49 5.44 -10.80
N GLN A 117 4.66 4.79 -11.97
CA GLN A 117 4.85 5.50 -13.24
C GLN A 117 3.68 6.45 -13.55
N LYS A 118 2.43 5.99 -13.33
CA LYS A 118 1.24 6.84 -13.52
C LYS A 118 1.20 7.99 -12.53
N HIS A 119 1.53 7.72 -11.26
CA HIS A 119 1.59 8.75 -10.22
C HIS A 119 2.56 9.87 -10.62
N TYR A 120 3.79 9.54 -11.01
CA TYR A 120 4.78 10.51 -11.49
C TYR A 120 4.26 11.31 -12.70
N ALA A 121 3.68 10.65 -13.69
CA ALA A 121 3.13 11.34 -14.86
C ALA A 121 2.01 12.34 -14.48
N MET A 122 1.17 12.00 -13.49
CA MET A 122 0.13 12.90 -13.00
C MET A 122 0.72 14.11 -12.24
N VAL A 123 1.73 13.87 -11.41
CA VAL A 123 2.44 14.94 -10.69
C VAL A 123 3.13 15.87 -11.69
N GLU A 124 3.86 15.35 -12.66
CA GLU A 124 4.52 16.13 -13.71
C GLU A 124 3.53 16.97 -14.52
N ALA A 125 2.36 16.40 -14.87
CA ALA A 125 1.32 17.13 -15.57
C ALA A 125 0.75 18.31 -14.74
N MET A 126 0.74 18.17 -13.40
CA MET A 126 0.28 19.25 -12.50
C MET A 126 1.33 20.33 -12.27
N VAL A 127 2.59 19.93 -12.10
CA VAL A 127 3.71 20.85 -11.81
C VAL A 127 4.21 21.55 -13.09
N GLY A 128 4.13 20.87 -14.22
CA GLY A 128 4.57 21.37 -15.52
C GLY A 128 3.59 22.35 -16.22
N GLN A 129 2.44 22.64 -15.61
CA GLN A 129 1.52 23.66 -16.13
C GLN A 129 1.90 25.02 -15.55
N PRO A 130 2.28 25.99 -16.43
CA PRO A 130 2.60 27.36 -16.01
C PRO A 130 1.38 28.10 -15.46
#